data_1f778631f9c5dcc6368b4a0fabf500d6
#
_entry.id   1f778631f9c5dcc6368b4a0fabf500d6
#
_cell.length_a   1.000
_cell.length_b   1.000
_cell.length_c   1.000
_cell.angle_alpha   90.00
_cell.angle_beta   90.00
_cell.angle_gamma   90.00
#
_symmetry.space_group_name_H-M   'P 1'
#
loop_
_entity.id
_entity.type
_entity.pdbx_description
1 polymer ?
#
loop_
_entity_poly.entity_id
_entity_poly.type
_entity_poly.pdbx_seq_one_letter_code
_entity_poly.pdbx_strand_id
1 'polypeptide(L)'
;MKTHLPKIDVQRRAWRVIDAKGAVLGRLAVQVSDALRGKDKPTFTPHLDAGDFVVVINASEVVLTGNKETAKTFMSYSGWKGGERYRTVAEVRAKHPERLVLHAVKGMLPKNRLGDRLLTKLKVYPGAEHPHAAQQPVVTAYAG
;
A
#
# COMPACT_ATOMS: atom_id res chain seq x y z
N MET A 1 30.81 -16.56 13.68
CA MET A 1 29.65 -15.65 13.76
C MET A 1 28.41 -16.37 13.24
N LYS A 2 27.31 -16.32 13.97
CA LYS A 2 26.02 -16.85 13.48
C LYS A 2 25.13 -15.66 13.08
N THR A 3 24.62 -15.68 11.86
CA THR A 3 23.64 -14.68 11.39
C THR A 3 22.34 -14.86 12.16
N HIS A 4 21.82 -13.78 12.72
CA HIS A 4 20.52 -13.81 13.39
C HIS A 4 19.40 -13.93 12.34
N LEU A 5 18.62 -15.00 12.43
CA LEU A 5 17.41 -15.17 11.64
C LEU A 5 16.20 -15.01 12.59
N PRO A 6 15.36 -13.99 12.39
CA PRO A 6 14.20 -13.79 13.24
C PRO A 6 13.18 -14.91 13.03
N LYS A 7 12.65 -15.44 14.13
CA LYS A 7 11.46 -16.31 14.06
C LYS A 7 10.24 -15.43 13.81
N ILE A 8 9.58 -15.65 12.69
CA ILE A 8 8.38 -14.89 12.32
C ILE A 8 7.17 -15.61 12.92
N ASP A 9 6.53 -14.94 13.87
CA ASP A 9 5.25 -15.38 14.40
C ASP A 9 4.14 -14.62 13.68
N VAL A 10 3.36 -15.35 12.87
CA VAL A 10 2.27 -14.78 12.08
C VAL A 10 1.17 -14.21 12.96
N GLN A 11 0.96 -14.80 14.16
CA GLN A 11 -0.09 -14.37 15.08
C GLN A 11 0.26 -13.07 15.82
N ARG A 12 1.54 -12.75 15.94
CA ARG A 12 2.03 -11.54 16.63
C ARG A 12 2.28 -10.36 15.72
N ARG A 13 1.85 -10.43 14.46
CA ARG A 13 1.95 -9.28 13.54
C ARG A 13 1.05 -8.15 14.01
N ALA A 14 1.62 -6.95 14.11
CA ALA A 14 0.86 -5.77 14.44
C ALA A 14 -0.04 -5.35 13.26
N TRP A 15 -1.13 -4.67 13.60
CA TRP A 15 -1.99 -3.99 12.65
C TRP A 15 -1.79 -2.49 12.81
N ARG A 16 -1.62 -1.80 11.69
CA ARG A 16 -1.41 -0.34 11.67
C ARG A 16 -2.47 0.32 10.81
N VAL A 17 -3.02 1.41 11.29
CA VAL A 17 -3.89 2.29 10.50
C VAL A 17 -3.12 3.54 10.13
N ILE A 18 -3.15 3.91 8.87
CA ILE A 18 -2.56 5.14 8.34
C ILE A 18 -3.67 5.94 7.68
N ASP A 19 -3.84 7.20 8.09
CA ASP A 19 -4.78 8.12 7.46
C ASP A 19 -4.12 8.74 6.22
N ALA A 20 -4.78 8.59 5.08
CA ALA A 20 -4.32 9.11 3.80
C ALA A 20 -4.84 10.52 3.49
N LYS A 21 -5.67 11.10 4.38
CA LYS A 21 -6.24 12.43 4.18
C LYS A 21 -5.14 13.49 4.04
N GLY A 22 -5.12 14.18 2.89
CA GLY A 22 -4.13 15.20 2.60
C GLY A 22 -2.69 14.68 2.38
N ALA A 23 -2.47 13.37 2.46
CA ALA A 23 -1.16 12.77 2.24
C ALA A 23 -0.78 12.75 0.77
N VAL A 24 0.48 13.04 0.45
CA VAL A 24 1.02 12.90 -0.91
C VAL A 24 1.17 11.41 -1.23
N LEU A 25 0.54 10.95 -2.31
CA LEU A 25 0.45 9.54 -2.69
C LEU A 25 1.80 8.81 -2.67
N GLY A 26 2.85 9.41 -3.27
CA GLY A 26 4.16 8.77 -3.34
C GLY A 26 4.82 8.56 -1.98
N ARG A 27 4.76 9.56 -1.10
CA ARG A 27 5.33 9.49 0.25
C ARG A 27 4.54 8.51 1.13
N LEU A 28 3.22 8.55 1.04
CA LEU A 28 2.34 7.57 1.70
C LEU A 28 2.69 6.14 1.28
N ALA A 29 2.86 5.91 -0.02
CA ALA A 29 3.19 4.58 -0.55
C ALA A 29 4.55 4.07 -0.08
N VAL A 30 5.55 4.94 0.13
CA VAL A 30 6.84 4.57 0.73
C VAL A 30 6.64 4.10 2.17
N GLN A 31 5.95 4.87 2.99
CA GLN A 31 5.69 4.51 4.40
C GLN A 31 4.92 3.19 4.51
N VAL A 32 3.88 3.01 3.69
CA VAL A 32 3.10 1.76 3.64
C VAL A 32 3.96 0.58 3.21
N SER A 33 4.78 0.75 2.15
CA SER A 33 5.63 -0.35 1.65
C SER A 33 6.71 -0.76 2.65
N ASP A 34 7.28 0.19 3.38
CA ASP A 34 8.28 -0.08 4.42
C ASP A 34 7.67 -0.81 5.62
N ALA A 35 6.45 -0.44 6.04
CA ALA A 35 5.71 -1.15 7.07
C ALA A 35 5.33 -2.59 6.64
N LEU A 36 4.89 -2.79 5.40
CA LEU A 36 4.56 -4.11 4.85
C LEU A 36 5.77 -5.04 4.75
N ARG A 37 6.94 -4.49 4.41
CA ARG A 37 8.20 -5.23 4.34
C ARG A 37 8.85 -5.42 5.71
N GLY A 38 8.50 -4.58 6.68
CA GLY A 38 9.13 -4.54 8.00
C GLY A 38 10.50 -3.85 8.02
N LYS A 39 10.77 -2.94 7.06
CA LYS A 39 12.02 -2.18 7.03
C LYS A 39 12.22 -1.25 8.22
N ASP A 40 11.16 -0.85 8.88
CA ASP A 40 11.16 -0.07 10.10
C ASP A 40 11.58 -0.86 11.34
N LYS A 41 11.71 -2.17 11.21
CA LYS A 41 12.11 -3.06 12.30
C LYS A 41 13.60 -3.39 12.23
N PRO A 42 14.31 -3.44 13.39
CA PRO A 42 15.73 -3.82 13.43
C PRO A 42 15.99 -5.26 12.97
N THR A 43 14.95 -6.12 13.02
CA THR A 43 15.01 -7.53 12.58
C THR A 43 14.70 -7.72 11.09
N PHE A 44 14.70 -6.65 10.31
CA PHE A 44 14.42 -6.73 8.88
C PHE A 44 15.32 -7.73 8.15
N THR A 45 14.72 -8.64 7.42
CA THR A 45 15.42 -9.63 6.60
C THR A 45 14.76 -9.69 5.22
N PRO A 46 15.51 -9.47 4.12
CA PRO A 46 14.92 -9.28 2.78
C PRO A 46 14.11 -10.46 2.24
N HIS A 47 14.46 -11.68 2.63
CA HIS A 47 13.81 -12.92 2.16
C HIS A 47 12.68 -13.41 3.06
N LEU A 48 12.46 -12.74 4.21
CA LEU A 48 11.41 -13.10 5.16
C LEU A 48 10.31 -12.03 5.21
N ASP A 49 9.10 -12.47 5.47
CA ASP A 49 7.96 -11.58 5.67
C ASP A 49 7.86 -11.16 7.14
N ALA A 50 8.68 -10.16 7.53
CA ALA A 50 8.72 -9.62 8.90
C ALA A 50 7.79 -8.42 9.12
N GLY A 51 7.07 -7.97 8.09
CA GLY A 51 6.22 -6.77 8.14
C GLY A 51 4.86 -6.99 8.79
N ASP A 52 4.18 -5.88 9.02
CA ASP A 52 2.88 -5.80 9.67
C ASP A 52 1.73 -5.72 8.65
N PHE A 53 0.50 -5.87 9.13
CA PHE A 53 -0.69 -5.53 8.36
C PHE A 53 -0.88 -4.02 8.36
N VAL A 54 -1.27 -3.47 7.21
CA VAL A 54 -1.51 -2.03 7.06
C VAL A 54 -2.91 -1.80 6.54
N VAL A 55 -3.64 -0.94 7.22
CA VAL A 55 -4.95 -0.44 6.83
C VAL A 55 -4.79 1.03 6.47
N VAL A 56 -5.13 1.41 5.26
CA VAL A 56 -5.13 2.81 4.81
C VAL A 56 -6.58 3.26 4.72
N ILE A 57 -6.90 4.35 5.40
CA ILE A 57 -8.22 4.98 5.38
C ILE A 57 -8.19 6.31 4.61
N ASN A 58 -9.36 6.81 4.24
CA ASN A 58 -9.51 8.07 3.48
C ASN A 58 -8.75 8.11 2.15
N ALA A 59 -8.67 6.99 1.44
CA ALA A 59 -7.95 6.91 0.17
C ALA A 59 -8.51 7.83 -0.92
N SER A 60 -9.74 8.29 -0.83
CA SER A 60 -10.34 9.28 -1.74
C SER A 60 -9.69 10.65 -1.63
N GLU A 61 -9.16 11.00 -0.46
CA GLU A 61 -8.60 12.32 -0.15
C GLU A 61 -7.08 12.41 -0.32
N VAL A 62 -6.46 11.40 -0.92
CA VAL A 62 -5.02 11.38 -1.23
C VAL A 62 -4.68 12.48 -2.24
N VAL A 63 -3.59 13.20 -1.99
CA VAL A 63 -3.12 14.30 -2.83
C VAL A 63 -2.12 13.81 -3.88
N LEU A 64 -2.30 14.29 -5.11
CA LEU A 64 -1.34 14.14 -6.21
C LEU A 64 -0.75 15.51 -6.54
N THR A 65 0.56 15.58 -6.63
CA THR A 65 1.28 16.83 -6.92
C THR A 65 1.34 17.12 -8.42
N GLY A 66 1.37 18.41 -8.77
CA GLY A 66 1.44 18.86 -10.17
C GLY A 66 0.18 18.49 -10.97
N ASN A 67 0.34 18.32 -12.27
CA ASN A 67 -0.77 18.04 -13.19
C ASN A 67 -1.12 16.55 -13.33
N LYS A 68 -0.82 15.71 -12.31
CA LYS A 68 -0.99 14.26 -12.40
C LYS A 68 -2.46 13.82 -12.41
N GLU A 69 -3.35 14.62 -11.85
CA GLU A 69 -4.77 14.29 -11.80
C GLU A 69 -5.37 14.15 -13.21
N THR A 70 -4.96 15.01 -14.13
CA THR A 70 -5.45 15.03 -15.52
C THR A 70 -4.51 14.37 -16.52
N ALA A 71 -3.19 14.55 -16.35
CA ALA A 71 -2.19 14.09 -17.31
C ALA A 71 -1.76 12.63 -17.11
N LYS A 72 -1.80 12.11 -15.87
CA LYS A 72 -1.40 10.73 -15.63
C LYS A 72 -2.49 9.75 -16.01
N THR A 73 -2.12 8.75 -16.83
CA THR A 73 -3.02 7.68 -17.26
C THR A 73 -2.54 6.32 -16.76
N PHE A 74 -3.49 5.44 -16.49
CA PHE A 74 -3.25 4.03 -16.23
C PHE A 74 -3.68 3.21 -17.44
N MET A 75 -2.76 2.39 -17.94
CA MET A 75 -3.03 1.45 -19.02
C MET A 75 -3.46 0.11 -18.46
N SER A 76 -4.48 -0.48 -19.02
CA SER A 76 -4.86 -1.88 -18.86
C SER A 76 -4.90 -2.56 -20.23
N TYR A 77 -4.43 -3.80 -20.31
CA TYR A 77 -4.36 -4.56 -21.54
C TYR A 77 -5.09 -5.88 -21.37
N SER A 78 -6.01 -6.18 -22.29
CA SER A 78 -6.83 -7.41 -22.23
C SER A 78 -6.12 -8.65 -22.77
N GLY A 79 -4.95 -8.49 -23.40
CA GLY A 79 -4.23 -9.58 -24.07
C GLY A 79 -4.59 -9.73 -25.57
N TRP A 80 -5.57 -9.00 -26.05
CA TRP A 80 -5.99 -9.01 -27.46
C TRP A 80 -5.46 -7.81 -28.21
N LYS A 81 -5.22 -7.93 -29.50
CA LYS A 81 -4.79 -6.83 -30.38
C LYS A 81 -5.83 -5.70 -30.30
N GLY A 82 -5.36 -4.46 -30.01
CA GLY A 82 -6.24 -3.30 -29.84
C GLY A 82 -7.00 -3.28 -28.50
N GLY A 83 -6.67 -4.16 -27.54
CA GLY A 83 -7.32 -4.24 -26.23
C GLY A 83 -6.72 -3.32 -25.17
N GLU A 84 -5.94 -2.32 -25.54
CA GLU A 84 -5.40 -1.32 -24.62
C GLU A 84 -6.48 -0.34 -24.20
N ARG A 85 -6.56 -0.08 -22.91
CA ARG A 85 -7.47 0.91 -22.34
C ARG A 85 -6.70 1.84 -21.43
N TYR A 86 -6.84 3.13 -21.65
CA TYR A 86 -6.26 4.19 -20.86
C TYR A 86 -7.34 4.86 -20.02
N ARG A 87 -7.05 5.06 -18.73
CA ARG A 87 -7.91 5.78 -17.80
C ARG A 87 -7.10 6.84 -17.08
N THR A 88 -7.64 8.04 -16.99
CA THR A 88 -7.02 9.12 -16.21
C THR A 88 -7.12 8.84 -14.71
N VAL A 89 -6.27 9.50 -13.92
CA VAL A 89 -6.33 9.40 -12.46
C VAL A 89 -7.70 9.87 -11.95
N ALA A 90 -8.25 10.94 -12.52
CA ALA A 90 -9.56 11.45 -12.14
C ALA A 90 -10.67 10.40 -12.32
N GLU A 91 -10.67 9.66 -13.43
CA GLU A 91 -11.62 8.57 -13.68
C GLU A 91 -11.44 7.40 -12.69
N VAL A 92 -10.19 7.05 -12.38
CA VAL A 92 -9.88 5.99 -11.41
C VAL A 92 -10.33 6.41 -10.01
N ARG A 93 -10.06 7.66 -9.61
CA ARG A 93 -10.48 8.20 -8.31
C ARG A 93 -12.00 8.19 -8.16
N ALA A 94 -12.74 8.57 -9.20
CA ALA A 94 -14.20 8.62 -9.16
C ALA A 94 -14.84 7.23 -8.97
N LYS A 95 -14.22 6.17 -9.55
CA LYS A 95 -14.77 4.81 -9.50
C LYS A 95 -14.21 3.95 -8.37
N HIS A 96 -12.90 4.00 -8.20
CA HIS A 96 -12.15 3.11 -7.29
C HIS A 96 -10.92 3.84 -6.72
N PRO A 97 -11.10 4.78 -5.77
CA PRO A 97 -9.98 5.56 -5.22
C PRO A 97 -8.92 4.70 -4.54
N GLU A 98 -9.30 3.55 -3.98
CA GLU A 98 -8.38 2.59 -3.35
C GLU A 98 -7.31 2.07 -4.32
N ARG A 99 -7.63 2.00 -5.62
CA ARG A 99 -6.68 1.54 -6.65
C ARG A 99 -5.49 2.45 -6.84
N LEU A 100 -5.62 3.74 -6.54
CA LEU A 100 -4.50 4.68 -6.62
C LEU A 100 -3.40 4.28 -5.62
N VAL A 101 -3.79 4.02 -4.38
CA VAL A 101 -2.86 3.62 -3.32
C VAL A 101 -2.31 2.21 -3.60
N LEU A 102 -3.18 1.26 -3.94
CA LEU A 102 -2.76 -0.11 -4.26
C LEU A 102 -1.74 -0.16 -5.40
N HIS A 103 -1.97 0.60 -6.48
CA HIS A 103 -1.06 0.66 -7.62
C HIS A 103 0.30 1.27 -7.24
N ALA A 104 0.29 2.35 -6.45
CA ALA A 104 1.52 3.00 -6.00
C ALA A 104 2.35 2.08 -5.08
N VAL A 105 1.72 1.43 -4.12
CA VAL A 105 2.39 0.49 -3.19
C VAL A 105 2.89 -0.75 -3.95
N LYS A 106 2.09 -1.34 -4.83
CA LYS A 106 2.51 -2.46 -5.67
C LYS A 106 3.75 -2.14 -6.50
N GLY A 107 3.85 -0.90 -7.00
CA GLY A 107 5.04 -0.41 -7.71
C GLY A 107 6.30 -0.35 -6.85
N MET A 108 6.18 -0.18 -5.53
CA MET A 108 7.29 -0.06 -4.58
C MET A 108 7.65 -1.39 -3.90
N LEU A 109 6.80 -2.39 -3.97
CA LEU A 109 7.08 -3.73 -3.46
C LEU A 109 7.95 -4.53 -4.43
N PRO A 110 8.73 -5.52 -3.94
CA PRO A 110 9.51 -6.40 -4.80
C PRO A 110 8.63 -7.18 -5.76
N LYS A 111 9.14 -7.41 -6.99
CA LYS A 111 8.43 -8.08 -8.09
C LYS A 111 8.63 -9.60 -8.04
N ASN A 112 8.25 -10.23 -6.93
CA ASN A 112 8.40 -11.65 -6.70
C ASN A 112 7.21 -12.21 -5.89
N ARG A 113 7.20 -13.53 -5.66
CA ARG A 113 6.15 -14.19 -4.86
C ARG A 113 6.01 -13.63 -3.45
N LEU A 114 7.11 -13.17 -2.84
CA LEU A 114 7.07 -12.49 -1.53
C LEU A 114 6.33 -11.15 -1.65
N GLY A 115 6.60 -10.36 -2.68
CA GLY A 115 5.89 -9.09 -2.92
C GLY A 115 4.39 -9.26 -3.08
N ASP A 116 3.94 -10.32 -3.76
CA ASP A 116 2.51 -10.61 -3.89
C ASP A 116 1.88 -10.95 -2.52
N ARG A 117 2.57 -11.73 -1.69
CA ARG A 117 2.13 -12.00 -0.30
C ARG A 117 2.09 -10.74 0.56
N LEU A 118 3.08 -9.86 0.44
CA LEU A 118 3.11 -8.58 1.16
C LEU A 118 1.91 -7.71 0.78
N LEU A 119 1.56 -7.67 -0.49
CA LEU A 119 0.42 -6.89 -0.97
C LEU A 119 -0.92 -7.37 -0.38
N THR A 120 -1.09 -8.65 -0.08
CA THR A 120 -2.33 -9.17 0.55
C THR A 120 -2.56 -8.62 1.95
N LYS A 121 -1.51 -8.18 2.64
CA LYS A 121 -1.57 -7.56 3.98
C LYS A 121 -2.01 -6.09 3.95
N LEU A 122 -2.08 -5.49 2.78
CA LEU A 122 -2.57 -4.13 2.60
C LEU A 122 -4.09 -4.13 2.42
N LYS A 123 -4.77 -3.35 3.23
CA LYS A 123 -6.21 -3.08 3.12
C LYS A 123 -6.40 -1.58 2.93
N VAL A 124 -7.11 -1.19 1.89
CA VAL A 124 -7.34 0.22 1.55
C VAL A 124 -8.83 0.49 1.51
N TYR A 125 -9.25 1.56 2.17
CA TYR A 125 -10.64 2.00 2.24
C TYR A 125 -10.77 3.44 1.76
N PRO A 126 -11.81 3.73 0.96
CA PRO A 126 -12.03 5.09 0.43
C PRO A 126 -12.41 6.09 1.51
N GLY A 127 -13.12 5.66 2.54
CA GLY A 127 -13.59 6.48 3.67
C GLY A 127 -12.81 6.24 4.96
N ALA A 128 -13.32 6.80 6.04
CA ALA A 128 -12.72 6.68 7.38
C ALA A 128 -13.04 5.36 8.09
N GLU A 129 -14.11 4.68 7.68
CA GLU A 129 -14.56 3.44 8.33
C GLU A 129 -13.81 2.23 7.78
N HIS A 130 -13.45 1.31 8.68
CA HIS A 130 -12.83 0.04 8.34
C HIS A 130 -13.35 -1.10 9.23
N PRO A 131 -13.48 -2.35 8.74
CA PRO A 131 -14.01 -3.48 9.49
C PRO A 131 -13.01 -4.15 10.45
N HIS A 132 -11.81 -3.58 10.62
CA HIS A 132 -10.70 -4.18 11.37
C HIS A 132 -10.59 -3.69 12.83
N ALA A 133 -11.69 -3.29 13.45
CA ALA A 133 -11.68 -2.85 14.86
C ALA A 133 -11.29 -3.97 15.83
N ALA A 134 -11.69 -5.21 15.52
CA ALA A 134 -11.38 -6.39 16.34
C ALA A 134 -9.88 -6.68 16.45
N GLN A 135 -9.08 -6.31 15.43
CA GLN A 135 -7.63 -6.47 15.41
C GLN A 135 -6.88 -5.39 16.21
N GLN A 136 -7.59 -4.41 16.77
CA GLN A 136 -7.03 -3.30 17.56
C GLN A 136 -5.84 -2.62 16.86
N PRO A 137 -6.01 -2.11 15.64
CA PRO A 137 -4.91 -1.54 14.89
C PRO A 137 -4.37 -0.27 15.55
N VAL A 138 -3.05 -0.14 15.56
CA VAL A 138 -2.37 1.05 16.09
C VAL A 138 -2.38 2.15 15.05
N VAL A 139 -2.85 3.33 15.44
CA VAL A 139 -2.81 4.51 14.56
C VAL A 139 -1.37 4.95 14.38
N THR A 140 -0.92 4.98 13.14
CA THR A 140 0.42 5.44 12.77
C THR A 140 0.28 6.74 11.99
N ALA A 141 0.95 7.81 12.47
CA ALA A 141 0.90 9.09 11.81
C ALA A 141 1.58 9.03 10.43
N TYR A 142 1.03 9.78 9.46
CA TYR A 142 1.68 9.99 8.19
C TYR A 142 2.91 10.89 8.40
N ALA A 143 4.08 10.39 8.01
CA ALA A 143 5.35 11.13 8.04
C ALA A 143 5.61 11.72 6.65
N GLY A 144 4.97 12.83 6.34
CA GLY A 144 5.07 13.52 5.06
C GLY A 144 6.13 14.58 4.98
#